data_05a1bd801e66d5b5dcb34dbd8162d4ac
#
_entry.id   05a1bd801e66d5b5dcb34dbd8162d4ac
#
_cell.length_a   1.000
_cell.length_b   1.000
_cell.length_c   1.000
_cell.angle_alpha   90.00
_cell.angle_beta   90.00
_cell.angle_gamma   90.00
#
_symmetry.space_group_name_H-M   'P 1'
#
loop_
_entity.id
_entity.type
_entity.pdbx_description
1 polymer ?
#
loop_
_entity_poly.entity_id
_entity_poly.type
_entity_poly.pdbx_seq_one_letter_code
_entity_poly.pdbx_strand_id
1 'polypeptide(L)'
;MTTAAAIAVVSALAVSAHAQSIAGPYLAARSAALQSDFEQAASYFTQALARDPGNVQLMESAVVSQLAMGRIERAAPIATALVSSGQQSQIAELVLTAKSILDEDYQALAGKIPQGEGIGPLVDGLVGAWGLMGVGKVSEALAGFDKLAERPGLLGFALYHKAMALASVGDYEGAEQIFASDGTGSVVQTRRGVLARVEILSQLNRDGEALELLQRMFSGATDPEIDLIVAALNDDEPLPFKHVASVQDGFAEVFYSVAAALRSEAGPEYTILYAQVARALRPGHVDALLLTAELFETLGQHDEAIVVYKGVPSDHPAYHAAELGRSAAMRRSGKPEAAIEVLEQLARTHGQLASVQSALGDALRQEDRFADAVVAYDRAVALAEDSGGPSWFLLYARAISNERQGNWEAAEAGFRAALEVNPGQPQVLNYLGYSLVEKTEKLDEALGLIEQAVAASPDSGYIIDSLGWALYRLGRYDEAVPHMERAVELMAVDPVVNDHLGDVYWAVGRKREAEFQWARALSFVDEDDPLSEAKPDRIRRKLEIGLDAVLEEEGAAPLEVAQD
;
A
#
# COMPACT_ATOMS: atom_id res chain seq x y z
N MET A 1 -43.37 27.53 80.43
CA MET A 1 -43.71 27.92 79.06
C MET A 1 -42.45 28.31 78.40
N THR A 2 -41.82 27.40 77.67
CA THR A 2 -40.60 27.61 76.93
C THR A 2 -40.80 26.99 75.55
N THR A 3 -40.94 27.83 74.53
CA THR A 3 -41.03 27.50 73.11
C THR A 3 -39.67 27.22 72.52
N ALA A 4 -39.44 26.00 72.08
CA ALA A 4 -38.26 25.62 71.31
C ALA A 4 -38.45 25.93 69.84
N ALA A 5 -37.59 26.76 69.28
CA ALA A 5 -37.52 27.03 67.84
C ALA A 5 -36.63 25.99 67.15
N ALA A 6 -37.23 25.21 66.28
CA ALA A 6 -36.47 24.28 65.41
C ALA A 6 -35.90 25.04 64.20
N ILE A 7 -34.59 25.08 64.07
CA ILE A 7 -33.87 25.60 62.90
C ILE A 7 -33.68 24.42 61.93
N ALA A 8 -34.39 24.44 60.80
CA ALA A 8 -34.17 23.50 59.69
C ALA A 8 -32.95 24.01 58.86
N VAL A 9 -31.84 23.27 58.92
CA VAL A 9 -30.72 23.46 58.02
C VAL A 9 -31.02 22.73 56.71
N VAL A 10 -31.34 23.46 55.69
CA VAL A 10 -31.43 22.96 54.32
C VAL A 10 -30.00 22.88 53.74
N SER A 11 -29.43 21.69 53.76
CA SER A 11 -28.17 21.42 53.07
C SER A 11 -28.43 21.38 51.55
N ALA A 12 -28.17 22.46 50.86
CA ALA A 12 -28.10 22.47 49.40
C ALA A 12 -26.87 21.68 48.96
N LEU A 13 -27.11 20.45 48.53
CA LEU A 13 -26.10 19.70 47.77
C LEU A 13 -25.91 20.42 46.42
N ALA A 14 -24.89 21.26 46.36
CA ALA A 14 -24.37 21.75 45.11
C ALA A 14 -23.75 20.57 44.39
N VAL A 15 -24.50 19.96 43.47
CA VAL A 15 -23.92 19.06 42.44
C VAL A 15 -23.00 19.95 41.61
N SER A 16 -21.71 19.82 41.88
CA SER A 16 -20.68 20.41 41.02
C SER A 16 -20.83 19.76 39.66
N ALA A 17 -21.53 20.40 38.74
CA ALA A 17 -21.41 20.09 37.35
C ALA A 17 -19.93 20.29 36.98
N HIS A 18 -19.16 19.21 37.02
CA HIS A 18 -17.82 19.22 36.43
C HIS A 18 -18.07 19.49 34.96
N ALA A 19 -17.81 20.72 34.52
CA ALA A 19 -17.69 21.04 33.10
C ALA A 19 -16.53 20.15 32.61
N GLN A 20 -16.89 19.00 32.02
CA GLN A 20 -15.89 18.10 31.48
C GLN A 20 -15.12 18.87 30.40
N SER A 21 -13.83 19.09 30.64
CA SER A 21 -12.98 19.82 29.71
C SER A 21 -13.04 19.22 28.33
N ILE A 22 -13.19 20.03 27.30
CA ILE A 22 -13.09 19.65 25.89
C ILE A 22 -11.67 19.21 25.53
N ALA A 23 -10.65 19.68 26.29
CA ALA A 23 -9.23 19.56 25.96
C ALA A 23 -8.78 18.10 25.82
N GLY A 24 -9.21 17.21 26.71
CA GLY A 24 -8.83 15.80 26.66
C GLY A 24 -9.27 15.11 25.35
N PRO A 25 -10.58 15.05 25.06
CA PRO A 25 -11.06 14.49 23.80
C PRO A 25 -10.50 15.19 22.56
N TYR A 26 -10.36 16.51 22.59
CA TYR A 26 -9.80 17.26 21.46
C TYR A 26 -8.33 16.89 21.17
N LEU A 27 -7.50 16.83 22.20
CA LEU A 27 -6.08 16.46 22.03
C LEU A 27 -5.94 15.01 21.58
N ALA A 28 -6.74 14.09 22.14
CA ALA A 28 -6.76 12.70 21.71
C ALA A 28 -7.21 12.57 20.24
N ALA A 29 -8.26 13.31 19.84
CA ALA A 29 -8.73 13.34 18.46
C ALA A 29 -7.66 13.86 17.49
N ARG A 30 -6.96 14.94 17.86
CA ARG A 30 -5.88 15.53 17.07
C ARG A 30 -4.70 14.57 16.93
N SER A 31 -4.33 13.88 18.00
CA SER A 31 -3.26 12.88 17.96
C SER A 31 -3.62 11.71 17.04
N ALA A 32 -4.84 11.18 17.16
CA ALA A 32 -5.34 10.12 16.30
C ALA A 32 -5.39 10.57 14.82
N ALA A 33 -5.90 11.78 14.54
CA ALA A 33 -5.97 12.30 13.18
C ALA A 33 -4.58 12.49 12.53
N LEU A 34 -3.56 12.90 13.31
CA LEU A 34 -2.18 13.01 12.83
C LEU A 34 -1.53 11.65 12.50
N GLN A 35 -2.05 10.58 13.08
CA GLN A 35 -1.62 9.20 12.82
C GLN A 35 -2.54 8.49 11.82
N SER A 36 -3.45 9.24 11.19
CA SER A 36 -4.50 8.71 10.29
C SER A 36 -5.37 7.61 10.91
N ASP A 37 -5.42 7.52 12.25
CA ASP A 37 -6.34 6.64 12.99
C ASP A 37 -7.73 7.27 12.99
N PHE A 38 -8.44 7.08 11.88
CA PHE A 38 -9.76 7.69 11.67
C PHE A 38 -10.83 7.14 12.61
N GLU A 39 -10.71 5.89 13.07
CA GLU A 39 -11.63 5.28 14.03
C GLU A 39 -11.59 6.05 15.36
N GLN A 40 -10.41 6.21 15.93
CA GLN A 40 -10.21 6.95 17.17
C GLN A 40 -10.49 8.44 16.99
N ALA A 41 -10.07 9.02 15.87
CA ALA A 41 -10.34 10.42 15.53
C ALA A 41 -11.85 10.70 15.49
N ALA A 42 -12.63 9.88 14.76
CA ALA A 42 -14.09 9.99 14.68
C ALA A 42 -14.76 9.87 16.07
N SER A 43 -14.28 8.95 16.90
CA SER A 43 -14.79 8.76 18.26
C SER A 43 -14.54 9.99 19.13
N TYR A 44 -13.28 10.46 19.20
CA TYR A 44 -12.91 11.57 20.07
C TYR A 44 -13.40 12.93 19.57
N PHE A 45 -13.41 13.21 18.24
CA PHE A 45 -14.04 14.45 17.73
C PHE A 45 -15.53 14.48 18.01
N THR A 46 -16.25 13.36 17.89
CA THR A 46 -17.67 13.27 18.26
C THR A 46 -17.88 13.55 19.75
N GLN A 47 -17.02 13.04 20.64
CA GLN A 47 -17.07 13.34 22.08
C GLN A 47 -16.76 14.81 22.37
N ALA A 48 -15.80 15.42 21.68
CA ALA A 48 -15.49 16.84 21.82
C ALA A 48 -16.65 17.71 21.33
N LEU A 49 -17.23 17.36 20.18
CA LEU A 49 -18.38 18.07 19.59
C LEU A 49 -19.62 18.02 20.48
N ALA A 50 -19.86 16.88 21.19
CA ALA A 50 -20.95 16.77 22.16
C ALA A 50 -20.84 17.79 23.32
N ARG A 51 -19.63 18.30 23.60
CA ARG A 51 -19.38 19.30 24.65
C ARG A 51 -19.37 20.75 24.13
N ASP A 52 -19.10 20.94 22.85
CA ASP A 52 -19.10 22.24 22.16
C ASP A 52 -19.74 22.09 20.77
N PRO A 53 -21.10 21.93 20.72
CA PRO A 53 -21.81 21.63 19.48
C PRO A 53 -21.75 22.73 18.41
N GLY A 54 -21.40 23.97 18.79
CA GLY A 54 -21.30 25.11 17.89
C GLY A 54 -19.90 25.28 17.26
N ASN A 55 -18.94 24.41 17.59
CA ASN A 55 -17.57 24.57 17.15
C ASN A 55 -17.36 24.06 15.73
N VAL A 56 -17.23 24.99 14.80
CA VAL A 56 -17.08 24.73 13.35
C VAL A 56 -15.89 23.81 13.04
N GLN A 57 -14.74 24.05 13.68
CA GLN A 57 -13.54 23.23 13.45
C GLN A 57 -13.72 21.77 13.93
N LEU A 58 -14.43 21.59 15.04
CA LEU A 58 -14.78 20.25 15.52
C LEU A 58 -15.78 19.56 14.59
N MET A 59 -16.79 20.29 14.08
CA MET A 59 -17.74 19.75 13.10
C MET A 59 -17.00 19.28 11.85
N GLU A 60 -16.12 20.10 11.26
CA GLU A 60 -15.33 19.77 10.08
C GLU A 60 -14.49 18.51 10.32
N SER A 61 -13.72 18.48 11.42
CA SER A 61 -12.88 17.33 11.76
C SER A 61 -13.68 16.05 12.01
N ALA A 62 -14.86 16.17 12.63
CA ALA A 62 -15.73 15.03 12.85
C ALA A 62 -16.33 14.50 11.55
N VAL A 63 -16.76 15.39 10.64
CA VAL A 63 -17.27 15.03 9.30
C VAL A 63 -16.19 14.28 8.52
N VAL A 64 -14.96 14.81 8.44
CA VAL A 64 -13.83 14.19 7.75
C VAL A 64 -13.54 12.80 8.31
N SER A 65 -13.40 12.67 9.64
CA SER A 65 -13.07 11.39 10.26
C SER A 65 -14.19 10.35 10.11
N GLN A 66 -15.46 10.75 10.22
CA GLN A 66 -16.59 9.85 9.99
C GLN A 66 -16.67 9.40 8.53
N LEU A 67 -16.42 10.30 7.58
CA LEU A 67 -16.41 9.98 6.15
C LEU A 67 -15.24 9.07 5.78
N ALA A 68 -14.05 9.31 6.33
CA ALA A 68 -12.89 8.45 6.11
C ALA A 68 -13.15 6.98 6.53
N MET A 69 -14.06 6.77 7.50
CA MET A 69 -14.56 5.45 7.89
C MET A 69 -15.78 4.98 7.08
N GLY A 70 -16.21 5.73 6.06
CA GLY A 70 -17.41 5.43 5.26
C GLY A 70 -18.73 5.57 6.00
N ARG A 71 -18.75 6.27 7.15
CA ARG A 71 -19.92 6.41 8.03
C ARG A 71 -20.79 7.60 7.64
N ILE A 72 -21.32 7.59 6.41
CA ILE A 72 -22.11 8.71 5.85
C ILE A 72 -23.30 9.06 6.77
N GLU A 73 -24.03 8.07 7.30
CA GLU A 73 -25.18 8.29 8.18
C GLU A 73 -24.81 9.02 9.49
N ARG A 74 -23.58 8.85 9.98
CA ARG A 74 -23.09 9.57 11.16
C ARG A 74 -22.52 10.94 10.81
N ALA A 75 -21.95 11.08 9.63
CA ALA A 75 -21.39 12.34 9.15
C ALA A 75 -22.48 13.34 8.73
N ALA A 76 -23.57 12.89 8.11
CA ALA A 76 -24.61 13.75 7.52
C ALA A 76 -25.27 14.73 8.50
N PRO A 77 -25.67 14.37 9.73
CA PRO A 77 -26.21 15.34 10.67
C PRO A 77 -25.21 16.44 11.05
N ILE A 78 -23.92 16.09 11.17
CA ILE A 78 -22.86 17.05 11.51
C ILE A 78 -22.62 17.97 10.31
N ALA A 79 -22.56 17.41 9.10
CA ALA A 79 -22.41 18.16 7.84
C ALA A 79 -23.58 19.15 7.66
N THR A 80 -24.82 18.72 7.93
CA THR A 80 -26.00 19.60 7.89
C THR A 80 -25.89 20.75 8.88
N ALA A 81 -25.45 20.52 10.11
CA ALA A 81 -25.25 21.54 11.11
C ALA A 81 -24.14 22.53 10.68
N LEU A 82 -23.04 22.00 10.10
CA LEU A 82 -21.92 22.79 9.61
C LEU A 82 -22.35 23.75 8.48
N VAL A 83 -23.05 23.26 7.46
CA VAL A 83 -23.55 24.09 6.35
C VAL A 83 -24.60 25.09 6.85
N SER A 84 -25.50 24.67 7.77
CA SER A 84 -26.52 25.54 8.37
C SER A 84 -25.92 26.68 9.20
N SER A 85 -24.68 26.54 9.68
CA SER A 85 -23.96 27.62 10.37
C SER A 85 -23.41 28.71 9.41
N GLY A 86 -23.63 28.55 8.10
CA GLY A 86 -23.15 29.46 7.06
C GLY A 86 -21.70 29.22 6.63
N GLN A 87 -21.12 28.09 7.05
CA GLN A 87 -19.76 27.71 6.64
C GLN A 87 -19.77 26.95 5.31
N GLN A 88 -18.86 27.30 4.44
CA GLN A 88 -18.59 26.55 3.21
C GLN A 88 -17.62 25.40 3.52
N SER A 89 -18.02 24.16 3.30
CA SER A 89 -17.19 22.98 3.45
C SER A 89 -17.42 22.02 2.30
N GLN A 90 -16.40 21.83 1.49
CA GLN A 90 -16.39 20.88 0.38
C GLN A 90 -16.68 19.44 0.87
N ILE A 91 -16.14 19.06 2.03
CA ILE A 91 -16.33 17.72 2.58
C ILE A 91 -17.74 17.53 3.15
N ALA A 92 -18.32 18.57 3.75
CA ALA A 92 -19.72 18.53 4.16
C ALA A 92 -20.66 18.36 2.96
N GLU A 93 -20.41 19.11 1.86
CA GLU A 93 -21.17 18.95 0.60
C GLU A 93 -20.99 17.56 -0.01
N LEU A 94 -19.79 16.97 0.07
CA LEU A 94 -19.52 15.59 -0.36
C LEU A 94 -20.39 14.59 0.43
N VAL A 95 -20.45 14.72 1.76
CA VAL A 95 -21.29 13.87 2.61
C VAL A 95 -22.78 14.05 2.32
N LEU A 96 -23.25 15.29 2.20
CA LEU A 96 -24.68 15.58 1.93
C LEU A 96 -25.10 15.10 0.54
N THR A 97 -24.23 15.24 -0.45
CA THR A 97 -24.45 14.69 -1.79
C THR A 97 -24.54 13.16 -1.73
N ALA A 98 -23.60 12.49 -1.06
CA ALA A 98 -23.64 11.03 -0.89
C ALA A 98 -24.92 10.58 -0.15
N LYS A 99 -25.34 11.32 0.88
CA LYS A 99 -26.59 11.03 1.59
C LYS A 99 -27.83 11.18 0.70
N SER A 100 -27.89 12.26 -0.12
CA SER A 100 -29.02 12.45 -1.06
C SER A 100 -29.08 11.33 -2.10
N ILE A 101 -27.93 10.78 -2.55
CA ILE A 101 -27.89 9.64 -3.46
C ILE A 101 -28.41 8.37 -2.77
N LEU A 102 -27.98 8.11 -1.52
CA LEU A 102 -28.43 6.97 -0.74
C LEU A 102 -29.94 7.02 -0.43
N ASP A 103 -30.50 8.23 -0.29
CA ASP A 103 -31.93 8.46 -0.10
C ASP A 103 -32.71 8.49 -1.42
N GLU A 104 -32.06 8.30 -2.57
CA GLU A 104 -32.63 8.38 -3.92
C GLU A 104 -33.28 9.75 -4.24
N ASP A 105 -32.86 10.81 -3.55
CA ASP A 105 -33.34 12.19 -3.82
C ASP A 105 -32.61 12.79 -5.03
N TYR A 106 -32.80 12.15 -6.19
CA TYR A 106 -32.16 12.60 -7.44
C TYR A 106 -32.68 13.96 -7.91
N GLN A 107 -33.88 14.35 -7.48
CA GLN A 107 -34.44 15.65 -7.84
C GLN A 107 -33.63 16.80 -7.20
N ALA A 108 -33.15 16.64 -5.99
CA ALA A 108 -32.28 17.62 -5.32
C ALA A 108 -30.90 17.73 -6.00
N LEU A 109 -30.45 16.68 -6.65
CA LEU A 109 -29.18 16.62 -7.37
C LEU A 109 -29.26 17.13 -8.80
N ALA A 110 -30.37 16.86 -9.50
CA ALA A 110 -30.60 17.22 -10.91
C ALA A 110 -30.57 18.73 -11.22
N GLY A 111 -30.61 19.59 -10.20
CA GLY A 111 -30.52 21.03 -10.35
C GLY A 111 -29.17 21.65 -9.91
N LYS A 112 -28.27 20.85 -9.41
CA LYS A 112 -26.94 21.32 -8.97
C LYS A 112 -26.05 21.61 -10.17
N ILE A 113 -26.29 22.76 -10.83
CA ILE A 113 -25.34 23.34 -11.78
C ILE A 113 -24.28 24.07 -10.95
N PRO A 114 -22.97 23.87 -11.25
CA PRO A 114 -21.90 24.47 -10.47
C PRO A 114 -22.02 26.00 -10.43
N GLN A 115 -22.44 26.55 -9.32
CA GLN A 115 -22.41 28.00 -9.06
C GLN A 115 -21.28 28.39 -8.09
N GLY A 116 -20.30 27.52 -7.90
CA GLY A 116 -19.09 27.82 -7.13
C GLY A 116 -19.13 27.45 -5.65
N GLU A 117 -20.17 26.79 -5.16
CA GLU A 117 -20.38 26.47 -3.73
C GLU A 117 -20.63 24.97 -3.49
N GLY A 118 -20.03 24.08 -4.29
CA GLY A 118 -20.19 22.63 -4.16
C GLY A 118 -18.90 21.89 -3.78
N ILE A 119 -18.84 20.63 -4.19
CA ILE A 119 -17.65 19.77 -4.05
C ILE A 119 -16.55 20.24 -5.01
N GLY A 120 -16.94 20.68 -6.19
CA GLY A 120 -16.07 21.20 -7.23
C GLY A 120 -16.61 20.96 -8.62
N PRO A 121 -16.10 21.71 -9.63
CA PRO A 121 -16.70 21.75 -10.97
C PRO A 121 -16.86 20.40 -11.65
N LEU A 122 -15.92 19.46 -11.43
CA LEU A 122 -15.97 18.11 -11.99
C LEU A 122 -17.09 17.30 -11.33
N VAL A 123 -17.02 17.17 -10.01
CA VAL A 123 -17.94 16.30 -9.26
C VAL A 123 -19.37 16.83 -9.36
N ASP A 124 -19.56 18.14 -9.15
CA ASP A 124 -20.89 18.77 -9.22
C ASP A 124 -21.52 18.63 -10.61
N GLY A 125 -20.72 18.78 -11.68
CA GLY A 125 -21.17 18.59 -13.04
C GLY A 125 -21.58 17.15 -13.34
N LEU A 126 -20.77 16.18 -12.93
CA LEU A 126 -21.06 14.76 -13.11
C LEU A 126 -22.27 14.34 -12.26
N VAL A 127 -22.33 14.73 -10.98
CA VAL A 127 -23.46 14.45 -10.09
C VAL A 127 -24.76 15.06 -10.63
N GLY A 128 -24.71 16.33 -11.12
CA GLY A 128 -25.87 16.98 -11.72
C GLY A 128 -26.41 16.24 -12.94
N ALA A 129 -25.51 15.76 -13.82
CA ALA A 129 -25.89 15.00 -15.01
C ALA A 129 -26.46 13.61 -14.63
N TRP A 130 -25.84 12.86 -13.71
CA TRP A 130 -26.39 11.60 -13.21
C TRP A 130 -27.71 11.79 -12.44
N GLY A 131 -27.88 12.94 -11.74
CA GLY A 131 -29.16 13.30 -11.13
C GLY A 131 -30.26 13.45 -12.16
N LEU A 132 -29.97 14.06 -13.33
CA LEU A 132 -30.89 14.14 -14.45
C LEU A 132 -31.23 12.74 -15.03
N MET A 133 -30.26 11.82 -15.11
CA MET A 133 -30.54 10.42 -15.43
C MET A 133 -31.54 9.79 -14.45
N GLY A 134 -31.34 10.04 -13.13
CA GLY A 134 -32.19 9.52 -12.06
C GLY A 134 -33.64 10.00 -12.10
N VAL A 135 -33.88 11.22 -12.59
CA VAL A 135 -35.24 11.73 -12.78
C VAL A 135 -35.80 11.49 -14.19
N GLY A 136 -35.14 10.66 -15.01
CA GLY A 136 -35.60 10.25 -16.33
C GLY A 136 -35.37 11.27 -17.45
N LYS A 137 -34.56 12.33 -17.21
CA LYS A 137 -34.28 13.39 -18.17
C LYS A 137 -32.99 13.12 -18.97
N VAL A 138 -32.98 11.99 -19.66
CA VAL A 138 -31.78 11.47 -20.36
C VAL A 138 -31.16 12.50 -21.30
N SER A 139 -31.96 13.16 -22.15
CA SER A 139 -31.42 14.15 -23.10
C SER A 139 -30.78 15.36 -22.42
N GLU A 140 -31.36 15.82 -21.30
CA GLU A 140 -30.78 16.90 -20.49
C GLU A 140 -29.48 16.46 -19.81
N ALA A 141 -29.42 15.20 -19.35
CA ALA A 141 -28.23 14.60 -18.75
C ALA A 141 -27.06 14.54 -19.75
N LEU A 142 -27.31 14.04 -20.95
CA LEU A 142 -26.30 13.98 -22.02
C LEU A 142 -25.78 15.37 -22.39
N ALA A 143 -26.67 16.37 -22.52
CA ALA A 143 -26.26 17.77 -22.72
C ALA A 143 -25.46 18.34 -21.51
N GLY A 144 -25.72 17.85 -20.30
CA GLY A 144 -24.96 18.18 -19.10
C GLY A 144 -23.51 17.69 -19.17
N PHE A 145 -23.30 16.44 -19.61
CA PHE A 145 -21.95 15.89 -19.85
C PHE A 145 -21.24 16.66 -20.98
N ASP A 146 -21.91 16.99 -22.08
CA ASP A 146 -21.33 17.76 -23.17
C ASP A 146 -20.85 19.15 -22.70
N LYS A 147 -21.65 19.85 -21.91
CA LYS A 147 -21.27 21.13 -21.32
C LYS A 147 -20.09 21.01 -20.37
N LEU A 148 -19.99 19.91 -19.62
CA LEU A 148 -18.85 19.62 -18.75
C LEU A 148 -17.59 19.38 -19.58
N ALA A 149 -17.71 18.68 -20.72
CA ALA A 149 -16.63 18.40 -21.65
C ALA A 149 -15.98 19.65 -22.26
N GLU A 150 -16.72 20.78 -22.35
CA GLU A 150 -16.19 22.06 -22.82
C GLU A 150 -15.18 22.69 -21.85
N ARG A 151 -15.13 22.24 -20.57
CA ARG A 151 -14.24 22.80 -19.58
C ARG A 151 -12.83 22.20 -19.71
N PRO A 152 -11.78 23.05 -19.65
CA PRO A 152 -10.40 22.57 -19.75
C PRO A 152 -10.06 21.51 -18.70
N GLY A 153 -9.49 20.39 -19.14
CA GLY A 153 -9.07 19.29 -18.27
C GLY A 153 -10.18 18.31 -17.85
N LEU A 154 -11.46 18.60 -18.16
CA LEU A 154 -12.58 17.74 -17.74
C LEU A 154 -13.15 16.85 -18.86
N LEU A 155 -12.66 17.02 -20.09
CA LEU A 155 -13.19 16.34 -21.29
C LEU A 155 -13.20 14.81 -21.13
N GLY A 156 -12.09 14.20 -20.69
CA GLY A 156 -11.97 12.74 -20.54
C GLY A 156 -12.98 12.15 -19.55
N PHE A 157 -13.16 12.81 -18.39
CA PHE A 157 -14.16 12.40 -17.40
C PHE A 157 -15.58 12.53 -17.94
N ALA A 158 -15.89 13.67 -18.55
CA ALA A 158 -17.23 13.94 -19.07
C ALA A 158 -17.63 12.94 -20.17
N LEU A 159 -16.73 12.65 -21.11
CA LEU A 159 -16.96 11.65 -22.17
C LEU A 159 -17.08 10.23 -21.62
N TYR A 160 -16.24 9.84 -20.67
CA TYR A 160 -16.34 8.54 -20.00
C TYR A 160 -17.72 8.35 -19.36
N HIS A 161 -18.16 9.30 -18.54
CA HIS A 161 -19.46 9.22 -17.87
C HIS A 161 -20.63 9.33 -18.84
N LYS A 162 -20.50 10.08 -19.95
CA LYS A 162 -21.50 10.10 -21.03
C LYS A 162 -21.64 8.74 -21.70
N ALA A 163 -20.51 8.07 -22.00
CA ALA A 163 -20.53 6.71 -22.55
C ALA A 163 -21.18 5.71 -21.59
N MET A 164 -20.84 5.78 -20.28
CA MET A 164 -21.49 4.95 -19.25
C MET A 164 -23.00 5.20 -19.16
N ALA A 165 -23.43 6.47 -19.24
CA ALA A 165 -24.84 6.83 -19.21
C ALA A 165 -25.61 6.31 -20.44
N LEU A 166 -25.03 6.40 -21.64
CA LEU A 166 -25.60 5.84 -22.86
C LEU A 166 -25.72 4.31 -22.75
N ALA A 167 -24.65 3.62 -22.37
CA ALA A 167 -24.65 2.17 -22.22
C ALA A 167 -25.66 1.70 -21.15
N SER A 168 -25.84 2.44 -20.05
CA SER A 168 -26.80 2.12 -18.98
C SER A 168 -28.27 2.15 -19.44
N VAL A 169 -28.57 2.86 -20.51
CA VAL A 169 -29.92 2.90 -21.12
C VAL A 169 -30.01 2.06 -22.41
N GLY A 170 -28.97 1.28 -22.75
CA GLY A 170 -28.91 0.38 -23.88
C GLY A 170 -28.49 1.01 -25.20
N ASP A 171 -28.07 2.27 -25.24
CA ASP A 171 -27.48 2.91 -26.41
C ASP A 171 -25.98 2.58 -26.49
N TYR A 172 -25.69 1.33 -26.84
CA TYR A 172 -24.33 0.82 -26.97
C TYR A 172 -23.60 1.40 -28.18
N GLU A 173 -24.30 1.68 -29.29
CA GLU A 173 -23.73 2.35 -30.45
C GLU A 173 -23.25 3.77 -30.11
N GLY A 174 -24.08 4.54 -29.41
CA GLY A 174 -23.71 5.87 -28.95
C GLY A 174 -22.53 5.87 -27.97
N ALA A 175 -22.48 4.89 -27.07
CA ALA A 175 -21.38 4.70 -26.14
C ALA A 175 -20.07 4.35 -26.87
N GLU A 176 -20.12 3.40 -27.83
CA GLU A 176 -18.95 2.98 -28.61
C GLU A 176 -18.41 4.11 -29.49
N GLN A 177 -19.26 4.95 -30.09
CA GLN A 177 -18.81 6.11 -30.85
C GLN A 177 -17.93 7.06 -30.02
N ILE A 178 -18.22 7.19 -28.72
CA ILE A 178 -17.40 8.01 -27.80
C ILE A 178 -16.05 7.34 -27.57
N PHE A 179 -16.00 6.03 -27.30
CA PHE A 179 -14.76 5.29 -27.07
C PHE A 179 -13.89 5.15 -28.32
N ALA A 180 -14.50 5.06 -29.50
CA ALA A 180 -13.82 4.91 -30.78
C ALA A 180 -13.27 6.23 -31.33
N SER A 181 -13.63 7.38 -30.73
CA SER A 181 -13.16 8.68 -31.20
C SER A 181 -11.66 8.85 -30.99
N ASP A 182 -10.91 8.89 -32.10
CA ASP A 182 -9.47 9.18 -32.12
C ASP A 182 -9.25 10.70 -32.05
N GLY A 183 -8.56 11.20 -31.04
CA GLY A 183 -8.17 12.62 -30.98
C GLY A 183 -7.62 13.10 -29.64
N THR A 184 -7.20 14.37 -29.62
CA THR A 184 -6.80 15.08 -28.40
C THR A 184 -8.01 15.29 -27.49
N GLY A 185 -8.40 14.25 -26.76
CA GLY A 185 -9.60 14.25 -25.91
C GLY A 185 -10.29 12.90 -25.83
N SER A 186 -9.64 11.84 -26.36
CA SER A 186 -10.14 10.47 -26.18
C SER A 186 -10.31 10.15 -24.69
N VAL A 187 -11.28 9.30 -24.38
CA VAL A 187 -11.47 8.73 -23.04
C VAL A 187 -10.15 8.11 -22.59
N VAL A 188 -9.67 8.49 -21.39
CA VAL A 188 -8.44 7.89 -20.84
C VAL A 188 -8.62 6.37 -20.76
N GLN A 189 -7.74 5.63 -21.42
CA GLN A 189 -7.81 4.17 -21.49
C GLN A 189 -7.34 3.54 -20.17
N THR A 190 -8.15 3.70 -19.12
CA THR A 190 -7.96 2.97 -17.87
C THR A 190 -8.38 1.51 -18.04
N ARG A 191 -7.82 0.60 -17.21
CA ARG A 191 -8.27 -0.81 -17.20
C ARG A 191 -9.80 -0.92 -17.17
N ARG A 192 -10.44 -0.17 -16.27
CA ARG A 192 -11.90 -0.17 -16.11
C ARG A 192 -12.63 0.35 -17.35
N GLY A 193 -12.13 1.42 -17.96
CA GLY A 193 -12.70 1.96 -19.21
C GLY A 193 -12.57 0.98 -20.39
N VAL A 194 -11.45 0.26 -20.47
CA VAL A 194 -11.23 -0.78 -21.49
C VAL A 194 -12.22 -1.94 -21.28
N LEU A 195 -12.39 -2.43 -20.06
CA LEU A 195 -13.34 -3.51 -19.76
C LEU A 195 -14.79 -3.09 -20.03
N ALA A 196 -15.16 -1.85 -19.68
CA ALA A 196 -16.48 -1.31 -20.02
C ALA A 196 -16.71 -1.29 -21.54
N ARG A 197 -15.70 -0.86 -22.33
CA ARG A 197 -15.78 -0.89 -23.80
C ARG A 197 -15.87 -2.29 -24.36
N VAL A 198 -15.18 -3.28 -23.78
CA VAL A 198 -15.27 -4.70 -24.16
C VAL A 198 -16.70 -5.22 -23.95
N GLU A 199 -17.33 -4.92 -22.81
CA GLU A 199 -18.73 -5.28 -22.58
C GLU A 199 -19.66 -4.61 -23.59
N ILE A 200 -19.46 -3.33 -23.93
CA ILE A 200 -20.23 -2.60 -24.96
C ILE A 200 -20.06 -3.23 -26.32
N LEU A 201 -18.84 -3.56 -26.74
CA LEU A 201 -18.56 -4.22 -28.02
C LEU A 201 -19.25 -5.59 -28.12
N SER A 202 -19.22 -6.36 -27.04
CA SER A 202 -19.91 -7.66 -26.98
C SER A 202 -21.44 -7.49 -27.12
N GLN A 203 -22.05 -6.48 -26.50
CA GLN A 203 -23.48 -6.17 -26.67
C GLN A 203 -23.82 -5.76 -28.13
N LEU A 204 -22.83 -5.28 -28.88
CA LEU A 204 -22.97 -4.97 -30.32
C LEU A 204 -22.64 -6.15 -31.23
N ASN A 205 -22.37 -7.35 -30.71
CA ASN A 205 -21.86 -8.52 -31.41
C ASN A 205 -20.56 -8.25 -32.20
N ARG A 206 -19.66 -7.43 -31.61
CA ARG A 206 -18.36 -7.07 -32.19
C ARG A 206 -17.23 -7.70 -31.37
N ASP A 207 -17.38 -9.02 -31.06
CA ASP A 207 -16.46 -9.75 -30.18
C ASP A 207 -15.02 -9.80 -30.71
N GLY A 208 -14.84 -9.83 -32.05
CA GLY A 208 -13.51 -9.75 -32.66
C GLY A 208 -12.78 -8.45 -32.32
N GLU A 209 -13.45 -7.30 -32.30
CA GLU A 209 -12.86 -6.03 -31.96
C GLU A 209 -12.58 -5.94 -30.43
N ALA A 210 -13.44 -6.57 -29.62
CA ALA A 210 -13.23 -6.69 -28.18
C ALA A 210 -11.96 -7.51 -27.88
N LEU A 211 -11.74 -8.63 -28.54
CA LEU A 211 -10.55 -9.47 -28.42
C LEU A 211 -9.28 -8.72 -28.87
N GLU A 212 -9.33 -8.00 -30.00
CA GLU A 212 -8.21 -7.17 -30.45
C GLU A 212 -7.86 -6.06 -29.45
N LEU A 213 -8.87 -5.45 -28.83
CA LEU A 213 -8.68 -4.43 -27.81
C LEU A 213 -7.99 -5.02 -26.56
N LEU A 214 -8.46 -6.17 -26.06
CA LEU A 214 -7.86 -6.87 -24.93
C LEU A 214 -6.42 -7.27 -25.21
N GLN A 215 -6.14 -7.85 -26.37
CA GLN A 215 -4.81 -8.24 -26.77
C GLN A 215 -3.86 -7.04 -26.84
N ARG A 216 -4.31 -5.90 -27.38
CA ARG A 216 -3.50 -4.69 -27.47
C ARG A 216 -3.18 -4.08 -26.10
N MET A 217 -4.15 -4.13 -25.17
CA MET A 217 -4.02 -3.43 -23.88
C MET A 217 -3.40 -4.28 -22.77
N PHE A 218 -3.54 -5.61 -22.85
CA PHE A 218 -3.14 -6.52 -21.76
C PHE A 218 -2.21 -7.64 -22.23
N SER A 219 -1.59 -7.54 -23.42
CA SER A 219 -0.64 -8.55 -23.89
C SER A 219 0.52 -8.75 -22.90
N GLY A 220 0.77 -10.00 -22.53
CA GLY A 220 1.89 -10.38 -21.65
C GLY A 220 1.61 -10.29 -20.15
N ALA A 221 0.40 -9.92 -19.74
CA ALA A 221 -0.02 -9.97 -18.33
C ALA A 221 -0.90 -11.20 -18.07
N THR A 222 -0.62 -11.95 -17.02
CA THR A 222 -1.53 -12.99 -16.50
C THR A 222 -2.57 -12.30 -15.63
N ASP A 223 -3.78 -12.16 -16.15
CA ASP A 223 -4.92 -11.55 -15.44
C ASP A 223 -6.13 -12.48 -15.55
N PRO A 224 -6.52 -13.17 -14.46
CA PRO A 224 -7.63 -14.13 -14.48
C PRO A 224 -8.96 -13.54 -14.96
N GLU A 225 -9.22 -12.25 -14.76
CA GLU A 225 -10.43 -11.61 -15.26
C GLU A 225 -10.39 -11.47 -16.79
N ILE A 226 -9.24 -11.06 -17.31
CA ILE A 226 -9.04 -10.96 -18.76
C ILE A 226 -9.14 -12.33 -19.41
N ASP A 227 -8.53 -13.36 -18.81
CA ASP A 227 -8.57 -14.74 -19.33
C ASP A 227 -10.01 -15.27 -19.40
N LEU A 228 -10.82 -15.02 -18.37
CA LEU A 228 -12.25 -15.40 -18.36
C LEU A 228 -13.05 -14.63 -19.43
N ILE A 229 -12.80 -13.34 -19.60
CA ILE A 229 -13.46 -12.52 -20.63
C ILE A 229 -13.09 -13.01 -22.03
N VAL A 230 -11.80 -13.29 -22.28
CA VAL A 230 -11.31 -13.82 -23.56
C VAL A 230 -11.92 -15.18 -23.85
N ALA A 231 -12.04 -16.07 -22.86
CA ALA A 231 -12.68 -17.37 -23.02
C ALA A 231 -14.16 -17.22 -23.41
N ALA A 232 -14.91 -16.39 -22.69
CA ALA A 232 -16.33 -16.14 -22.98
C ALA A 232 -16.55 -15.59 -24.40
N LEU A 233 -15.73 -14.61 -24.83
CA LEU A 233 -15.81 -14.03 -26.15
C LEU A 233 -15.45 -15.04 -27.25
N ASN A 234 -14.51 -15.96 -27.03
CA ASN A 234 -14.16 -17.02 -27.98
C ASN A 234 -15.24 -18.11 -28.09
N ASP A 235 -16.04 -18.29 -27.04
CA ASP A 235 -17.17 -19.24 -27.01
C ASP A 235 -18.48 -18.60 -27.45
N ASP A 236 -18.44 -17.38 -28.04
CA ASP A 236 -19.61 -16.59 -28.47
C ASP A 236 -20.60 -16.32 -27.30
N GLU A 237 -20.12 -16.28 -26.04
CA GLU A 237 -20.94 -15.94 -24.88
C GLU A 237 -21.04 -14.42 -24.73
N PRO A 238 -22.26 -13.82 -24.85
CA PRO A 238 -22.39 -12.37 -24.77
C PRO A 238 -22.08 -11.87 -23.35
N LEU A 239 -21.19 -10.89 -23.25
CA LEU A 239 -20.86 -10.24 -21.98
C LEU A 239 -21.94 -9.19 -21.63
N PRO A 240 -22.66 -9.31 -20.51
CA PRO A 240 -23.61 -8.30 -20.10
C PRO A 240 -22.88 -7.01 -19.70
N PHE A 241 -23.45 -5.84 -20.02
CA PHE A 241 -22.95 -4.58 -19.51
C PHE A 241 -23.31 -4.43 -18.03
N LYS A 242 -22.32 -4.54 -17.16
CA LYS A 242 -22.47 -4.52 -15.69
C LYS A 242 -21.68 -3.41 -14.99
N HIS A 243 -20.90 -2.62 -15.75
CA HIS A 243 -20.11 -1.53 -15.17
C HIS A 243 -20.98 -0.50 -14.48
N VAL A 244 -22.09 -0.10 -15.11
CA VAL A 244 -23.10 0.80 -14.56
C VAL A 244 -24.49 0.24 -14.89
N ALA A 245 -25.07 -0.52 -13.98
CA ALA A 245 -26.36 -1.16 -14.15
C ALA A 245 -27.54 -0.32 -13.62
N SER A 246 -27.26 0.70 -12.83
CA SER A 246 -28.24 1.61 -12.23
C SER A 246 -27.70 3.04 -12.16
N VAL A 247 -28.60 4.01 -11.92
CA VAL A 247 -28.20 5.40 -11.69
C VAL A 247 -27.29 5.52 -10.46
N GLN A 248 -27.55 4.76 -9.41
CA GLN A 248 -26.71 4.73 -8.21
C GLN A 248 -25.31 4.21 -8.52
N ASP A 249 -25.18 3.20 -9.41
CA ASP A 249 -23.87 2.75 -9.90
C ASP A 249 -23.15 3.87 -10.67
N GLY A 250 -23.88 4.68 -11.45
CA GLY A 250 -23.32 5.84 -12.13
C GLY A 250 -22.73 6.87 -11.17
N PHE A 251 -23.42 7.13 -10.06
CA PHE A 251 -22.86 7.97 -9.00
C PHE A 251 -21.64 7.33 -8.32
N ALA A 252 -21.70 6.03 -8.02
CA ALA A 252 -20.55 5.33 -7.43
C ALA A 252 -19.33 5.42 -8.36
N GLU A 253 -19.55 5.31 -9.68
CA GLU A 253 -18.52 5.46 -10.70
C GLU A 253 -17.93 6.88 -10.73
N VAL A 254 -18.74 7.95 -10.49
CA VAL A 254 -18.23 9.32 -10.36
C VAL A 254 -17.19 9.40 -9.25
N PHE A 255 -17.52 8.94 -8.06
CA PHE A 255 -16.62 9.04 -6.90
C PHE A 255 -15.42 8.12 -7.02
N TYR A 256 -15.60 6.93 -7.61
CA TYR A 256 -14.48 6.03 -7.88
C TYR A 256 -13.50 6.61 -8.92
N SER A 257 -13.99 7.13 -10.05
CA SER A 257 -13.13 7.69 -11.10
C SER A 257 -12.34 8.91 -10.60
N VAL A 258 -12.95 9.73 -9.75
CA VAL A 258 -12.27 10.86 -9.09
C VAL A 258 -11.23 10.35 -8.07
N ALA A 259 -11.57 9.37 -7.24
CA ALA A 259 -10.62 8.78 -6.29
C ALA A 259 -9.41 8.17 -7.02
N ALA A 260 -9.65 7.44 -8.10
CA ALA A 260 -8.60 6.84 -8.92
C ALA A 260 -7.66 7.89 -9.53
N ALA A 261 -8.19 9.03 -9.97
CA ALA A 261 -7.38 10.14 -10.48
C ALA A 261 -6.60 10.84 -9.36
N LEU A 262 -7.21 11.03 -8.20
CA LEU A 262 -6.56 11.67 -7.05
C LEU A 262 -5.42 10.82 -6.45
N ARG A 263 -5.37 9.52 -6.72
CA ARG A 263 -4.33 8.61 -6.19
C ARG A 263 -2.90 9.08 -6.45
N SER A 264 -2.65 9.72 -7.60
CA SER A 264 -1.34 10.27 -7.97
C SER A 264 -1.21 11.78 -7.76
N GLU A 265 -2.31 12.49 -7.53
CA GLU A 265 -2.36 13.96 -7.51
C GLU A 265 -2.55 14.52 -6.10
N ALA A 266 -3.10 13.74 -5.17
CA ALA A 266 -3.43 14.18 -3.82
C ALA A 266 -2.94 13.19 -2.75
N GLY A 267 -2.92 13.62 -1.48
CA GLY A 267 -2.60 12.74 -0.36
C GLY A 267 -3.66 11.66 -0.14
N PRO A 268 -3.26 10.50 0.43
CA PRO A 268 -4.17 9.37 0.65
C PRO A 268 -5.32 9.72 1.59
N GLU A 269 -5.13 10.62 2.55
CA GLU A 269 -6.16 11.09 3.51
C GLU A 269 -7.32 11.82 2.81
N TYR A 270 -7.04 12.52 1.71
CA TYR A 270 -8.08 13.18 0.93
C TYR A 270 -8.71 12.22 -0.09
N THR A 271 -7.91 11.40 -0.73
CA THR A 271 -8.34 10.43 -1.74
C THR A 271 -9.32 9.41 -1.17
N ILE A 272 -9.07 8.93 0.06
CA ILE A 272 -9.92 7.92 0.71
C ILE A 272 -11.36 8.41 0.93
N LEU A 273 -11.60 9.71 1.07
CA LEU A 273 -12.94 10.27 1.26
C LEU A 273 -13.84 9.96 0.05
N TYR A 274 -13.29 10.10 -1.16
CA TYR A 274 -14.02 9.79 -2.40
C TYR A 274 -14.18 8.28 -2.60
N ALA A 275 -13.15 7.48 -2.32
CA ALA A 275 -13.22 6.03 -2.39
C ALA A 275 -14.27 5.46 -1.43
N GLN A 276 -14.38 6.02 -0.22
CA GLN A 276 -15.40 5.64 0.76
C GLN A 276 -16.82 5.97 0.29
N VAL A 277 -17.02 7.12 -0.38
CA VAL A 277 -18.32 7.44 -0.97
C VAL A 277 -18.68 6.43 -2.06
N ALA A 278 -17.75 6.13 -2.98
CA ALA A 278 -17.97 5.14 -4.03
C ALA A 278 -18.38 3.78 -3.45
N ARG A 279 -17.67 3.33 -2.41
CA ARG A 279 -17.96 2.08 -1.70
C ARG A 279 -19.30 2.09 -0.97
N ALA A 280 -19.66 3.21 -0.35
CA ALA A 280 -20.93 3.34 0.34
C ALA A 280 -22.13 3.30 -0.62
N LEU A 281 -21.99 3.91 -1.80
CA LEU A 281 -23.02 3.94 -2.84
C LEU A 281 -23.16 2.58 -3.54
N ARG A 282 -22.05 1.85 -3.74
CA ARG A 282 -22.04 0.51 -4.35
C ARG A 282 -21.13 -0.42 -3.55
N PRO A 283 -21.63 -1.10 -2.50
CA PRO A 283 -20.81 -1.97 -1.65
C PRO A 283 -20.10 -3.11 -2.40
N GLY A 284 -20.64 -3.56 -3.51
CA GLY A 284 -20.04 -4.57 -4.40
C GLY A 284 -19.09 -4.01 -5.46
N HIS A 285 -18.70 -2.74 -5.41
CA HIS A 285 -17.74 -2.16 -6.35
C HIS A 285 -16.31 -2.61 -6.02
N VAL A 286 -15.87 -3.69 -6.65
CA VAL A 286 -14.59 -4.34 -6.31
C VAL A 286 -13.39 -3.42 -6.46
N ASP A 287 -13.31 -2.63 -7.56
CA ASP A 287 -12.21 -1.67 -7.72
C ASP A 287 -12.19 -0.60 -6.62
N ALA A 288 -13.37 -0.16 -6.13
CA ALA A 288 -13.43 0.79 -5.02
C ALA A 288 -13.04 0.13 -3.68
N LEU A 289 -13.36 -1.16 -3.48
CA LEU A 289 -12.89 -1.93 -2.33
C LEU A 289 -11.37 -2.05 -2.34
N LEU A 290 -10.78 -2.47 -3.46
CA LEU A 290 -9.32 -2.62 -3.58
C LEU A 290 -8.61 -1.28 -3.37
N LEU A 291 -9.07 -0.21 -4.03
CA LEU A 291 -8.49 1.13 -3.84
C LEU A 291 -8.59 1.62 -2.39
N THR A 292 -9.75 1.41 -1.74
CA THR A 292 -9.92 1.81 -0.34
C THR A 292 -8.98 1.05 0.59
N ALA A 293 -8.82 -0.25 0.38
CA ALA A 293 -7.93 -1.08 1.17
C ALA A 293 -6.45 -0.67 0.99
N GLU A 294 -6.02 -0.43 -0.26
CA GLU A 294 -4.67 0.07 -0.56
C GLU A 294 -4.40 1.44 0.08
N LEU A 295 -5.40 2.35 0.11
CA LEU A 295 -5.28 3.63 0.78
C LEU A 295 -5.14 3.46 2.29
N PHE A 296 -5.89 2.56 2.93
CA PHE A 296 -5.72 2.24 4.34
C PHE A 296 -4.33 1.64 4.62
N GLU A 297 -3.80 0.78 3.75
CA GLU A 297 -2.43 0.26 3.90
C GLU A 297 -1.39 1.39 3.82
N THR A 298 -1.54 2.30 2.86
CA THR A 298 -0.66 3.47 2.70
C THR A 298 -0.68 4.37 3.94
N LEU A 299 -1.83 4.47 4.61
CA LEU A 299 -2.04 5.22 5.84
C LEU A 299 -1.61 4.46 7.11
N GLY A 300 -1.08 3.23 6.97
CA GLY A 300 -0.71 2.37 8.10
C GLY A 300 -1.90 1.77 8.87
N GLN A 301 -3.12 1.92 8.36
CA GLN A 301 -4.35 1.42 8.95
C GLN A 301 -4.63 -0.02 8.49
N HIS A 302 -3.71 -0.93 8.83
CA HIS A 302 -3.73 -2.30 8.32
C HIS A 302 -4.96 -3.11 8.74
N ASP A 303 -5.48 -2.90 9.95
CA ASP A 303 -6.68 -3.60 10.42
C ASP A 303 -7.92 -3.19 9.62
N GLU A 304 -8.04 -1.90 9.25
CA GLU A 304 -9.10 -1.41 8.38
C GLU A 304 -8.97 -1.95 6.95
N ALA A 305 -7.75 -2.01 6.42
CA ALA A 305 -7.48 -2.62 5.13
C ALA A 305 -7.93 -4.09 5.08
N ILE A 306 -7.61 -4.89 6.13
CA ILE A 306 -8.05 -6.28 6.27
C ILE A 306 -9.58 -6.41 6.20
N VAL A 307 -10.30 -5.50 6.86
CA VAL A 307 -11.78 -5.50 6.84
C VAL A 307 -12.32 -5.21 5.44
N VAL A 308 -11.71 -4.24 4.73
CA VAL A 308 -12.16 -3.85 3.39
C VAL A 308 -11.87 -4.95 2.36
N TYR A 309 -10.68 -5.55 2.36
CA TYR A 309 -10.35 -6.66 1.47
C TYR A 309 -11.31 -7.84 1.59
N LYS A 310 -11.78 -8.17 2.80
CA LYS A 310 -12.80 -9.20 3.03
C LYS A 310 -14.14 -8.92 2.34
N GLY A 311 -14.39 -7.69 1.91
CA GLY A 311 -15.58 -7.31 1.16
C GLY A 311 -15.59 -7.81 -0.29
N VAL A 312 -14.46 -8.25 -0.83
CA VAL A 312 -14.38 -8.78 -2.19
C VAL A 312 -14.95 -10.21 -2.22
N PRO A 313 -15.98 -10.49 -3.05
CA PRO A 313 -16.60 -11.81 -3.13
C PRO A 313 -15.62 -12.89 -3.60
N SER A 314 -15.73 -14.09 -3.04
CA SER A 314 -14.81 -15.20 -3.33
C SER A 314 -14.95 -15.79 -4.76
N ASP A 315 -16.05 -15.51 -5.42
CA ASP A 315 -16.31 -15.89 -6.81
C ASP A 315 -15.90 -14.79 -7.83
N HIS A 316 -15.45 -13.62 -7.34
CA HIS A 316 -14.97 -12.55 -8.20
C HIS A 316 -13.54 -12.84 -8.69
N PRO A 317 -13.23 -12.62 -9.99
CA PRO A 317 -11.87 -12.85 -10.53
C PRO A 317 -10.74 -12.14 -9.76
N ALA A 318 -11.00 -10.95 -9.23
CA ALA A 318 -10.04 -10.19 -8.42
C ALA A 318 -9.92 -10.68 -6.96
N TYR A 319 -10.61 -11.74 -6.55
CA TYR A 319 -10.54 -12.28 -5.18
C TYR A 319 -9.11 -12.62 -4.76
N HIS A 320 -8.33 -13.21 -5.67
CA HIS A 320 -6.93 -13.53 -5.40
C HIS A 320 -6.10 -12.27 -5.06
N ALA A 321 -6.31 -11.16 -5.77
CA ALA A 321 -5.62 -9.90 -5.50
C ALA A 321 -6.01 -9.31 -4.13
N ALA A 322 -7.29 -9.40 -3.76
CA ALA A 322 -7.78 -8.99 -2.45
C ALA A 322 -7.17 -9.83 -1.32
N GLU A 323 -7.08 -11.16 -1.47
CA GLU A 323 -6.49 -12.03 -0.46
C GLU A 323 -4.96 -11.84 -0.33
N LEU A 324 -4.26 -11.56 -1.44
CA LEU A 324 -2.85 -11.17 -1.42
C LEU A 324 -2.65 -9.87 -0.63
N GLY A 325 -3.44 -8.82 -0.91
CA GLY A 325 -3.41 -7.57 -0.16
C GLY A 325 -3.77 -7.79 1.32
N ARG A 326 -4.82 -8.57 1.59
CA ARG A 326 -5.23 -8.89 2.96
C ARG A 326 -4.13 -9.60 3.75
N SER A 327 -3.44 -10.55 3.15
CA SER A 327 -2.33 -11.25 3.81
C SER A 327 -1.16 -10.31 4.11
N ALA A 328 -0.82 -9.41 3.17
CA ALA A 328 0.20 -8.40 3.38
C ALA A 328 -0.16 -7.45 4.53
N ALA A 329 -1.41 -6.97 4.59
CA ALA A 329 -1.92 -6.14 5.69
C ALA A 329 -1.89 -6.88 7.03
N MET A 330 -2.25 -8.18 7.06
CA MET A 330 -2.17 -9.02 8.27
C MET A 330 -0.74 -9.11 8.81
N ARG A 331 0.25 -9.31 7.94
CA ARG A 331 1.66 -9.36 8.37
C ARG A 331 2.10 -8.03 8.97
N ARG A 332 1.77 -6.90 8.32
CA ARG A 332 2.08 -5.57 8.83
C ARG A 332 1.36 -5.24 10.14
N SER A 333 0.19 -5.84 10.39
CA SER A 333 -0.53 -5.71 11.67
C SER A 333 -0.06 -6.71 12.75
N GLY A 334 1.08 -7.41 12.54
CA GLY A 334 1.64 -8.34 13.50
C GLY A 334 0.89 -9.69 13.61
N LYS A 335 0.25 -10.15 12.52
CA LYS A 335 -0.50 -11.39 12.45
C LYS A 335 0.06 -12.32 11.35
N PRO A 336 1.38 -12.67 11.38
CA PRO A 336 2.03 -13.38 10.29
C PRO A 336 1.49 -14.80 10.08
N GLU A 337 1.21 -15.54 11.15
CA GLU A 337 0.68 -16.90 11.05
C GLU A 337 -0.70 -16.93 10.37
N ALA A 338 -1.58 -15.96 10.71
CA ALA A 338 -2.87 -15.84 10.07
C ALA A 338 -2.75 -15.45 8.58
N ALA A 339 -1.75 -14.67 8.22
CA ALA A 339 -1.45 -14.34 6.83
C ALA A 339 -1.00 -15.58 6.03
N ILE A 340 -0.14 -16.40 6.61
CA ILE A 340 0.30 -17.66 6.00
C ILE A 340 -0.90 -18.60 5.78
N GLU A 341 -1.78 -18.76 6.77
CA GLU A 341 -2.99 -19.58 6.64
C GLU A 341 -3.88 -19.13 5.47
N VAL A 342 -4.06 -17.82 5.33
CA VAL A 342 -4.78 -17.21 4.19
C VAL A 342 -4.12 -17.56 2.87
N LEU A 343 -2.80 -17.41 2.77
CA LEU A 343 -2.05 -17.70 1.55
C LEU A 343 -2.04 -19.19 1.21
N GLU A 344 -1.93 -20.06 2.21
CA GLU A 344 -2.05 -21.52 2.02
C GLU A 344 -3.45 -21.90 1.51
N GLN A 345 -4.51 -21.27 2.02
CA GLN A 345 -5.86 -21.46 1.50
C GLN A 345 -6.00 -20.96 0.08
N LEU A 346 -5.45 -19.77 -0.22
CA LEU A 346 -5.46 -19.20 -1.55
C LEU A 346 -4.65 -20.07 -2.55
N ALA A 347 -3.52 -20.62 -2.13
CA ALA A 347 -2.71 -21.53 -2.95
C ALA A 347 -3.44 -22.84 -3.29
N ARG A 348 -4.43 -23.28 -2.49
CA ARG A 348 -5.27 -24.44 -2.82
C ARG A 348 -6.29 -24.14 -3.92
N THR A 349 -6.79 -22.93 -4.02
CA THR A 349 -7.84 -22.52 -4.99
C THR A 349 -7.27 -21.81 -6.20
N HIS A 350 -6.20 -21.04 -6.04
CA HIS A 350 -5.55 -20.19 -7.05
C HIS A 350 -4.05 -20.50 -7.19
N GLY A 351 -3.66 -21.75 -6.92
CA GLY A 351 -2.26 -22.16 -6.92
C GLY A 351 -1.57 -22.17 -8.29
N GLN A 352 -2.34 -21.96 -9.37
CA GLN A 352 -1.82 -21.77 -10.73
C GLN A 352 -1.32 -20.33 -11.00
N LEU A 353 -1.50 -19.41 -10.05
CA LEU A 353 -0.99 -18.06 -10.16
C LEU A 353 0.40 -17.95 -9.52
N ALA A 354 1.40 -17.56 -10.31
CA ALA A 354 2.77 -17.37 -9.81
C ALA A 354 2.84 -16.35 -8.66
N SER A 355 2.01 -15.31 -8.71
CA SER A 355 1.91 -14.29 -7.66
C SER A 355 1.45 -14.85 -6.30
N VAL A 356 0.54 -15.84 -6.31
CA VAL A 356 0.05 -16.49 -5.08
C VAL A 356 1.16 -17.35 -4.45
N GLN A 357 1.86 -18.13 -5.27
CA GLN A 357 2.97 -18.97 -4.79
C GLN A 357 4.16 -18.12 -4.31
N SER A 358 4.47 -17.02 -5.01
CA SER A 358 5.52 -16.08 -4.60
C SER A 358 5.18 -15.42 -3.25
N ALA A 359 3.96 -14.93 -3.09
CA ALA A 359 3.53 -14.31 -1.83
C ALA A 359 3.54 -15.29 -0.65
N LEU A 360 3.17 -16.56 -0.88
CA LEU A 360 3.29 -17.62 0.13
C LEU A 360 4.76 -17.87 0.49
N GLY A 361 5.65 -17.95 -0.51
CA GLY A 361 7.09 -18.05 -0.30
C GLY A 361 7.65 -16.89 0.51
N ASP A 362 7.25 -15.66 0.19
CA ASP A 362 7.67 -14.45 0.92
C ASP A 362 7.23 -14.45 2.38
N ALA A 363 5.98 -14.85 2.65
CA ALA A 363 5.46 -14.94 4.00
C ALA A 363 6.18 -16.00 4.82
N LEU A 364 6.39 -17.18 4.24
CA LEU A 364 7.11 -18.28 4.89
C LEU A 364 8.57 -17.94 5.17
N ARG A 365 9.26 -17.30 4.21
CA ARG A 365 10.65 -16.86 4.35
C ARG A 365 10.84 -15.86 5.48
N GLN A 366 9.87 -14.94 5.67
CA GLN A 366 9.93 -13.92 6.73
C GLN A 366 9.72 -14.50 8.14
N GLU A 367 9.12 -15.69 8.23
CA GLU A 367 8.95 -16.46 9.47
C GLU A 367 9.98 -17.60 9.55
N ASP A 368 11.12 -17.48 8.87
CA ASP A 368 12.23 -18.44 8.85
C ASP A 368 11.85 -19.87 8.45
N ARG A 369 10.68 -20.05 7.83
CA ARG A 369 10.21 -21.34 7.29
C ARG A 369 10.81 -21.59 5.91
N PHE A 370 12.13 -21.55 5.80
CA PHE A 370 12.86 -21.54 4.52
C PHE A 370 12.58 -22.77 3.66
N ALA A 371 12.43 -23.95 4.25
CA ALA A 371 12.16 -25.18 3.51
C ALA A 371 10.79 -25.11 2.79
N ASP A 372 9.76 -24.65 3.47
CA ASP A 372 8.43 -24.45 2.90
C ASP A 372 8.43 -23.33 1.86
N ALA A 373 9.19 -22.25 2.13
CA ALA A 373 9.35 -21.13 1.22
C ALA A 373 9.95 -21.55 -0.12
N VAL A 374 10.99 -22.39 -0.12
CA VAL A 374 11.60 -22.92 -1.36
C VAL A 374 10.58 -23.69 -2.18
N VAL A 375 9.74 -24.54 -1.55
CA VAL A 375 8.70 -25.29 -2.26
C VAL A 375 7.69 -24.35 -2.94
N ALA A 376 7.31 -23.27 -2.27
CA ALA A 376 6.41 -22.26 -2.84
C ALA A 376 7.08 -21.49 -3.99
N TYR A 377 8.32 -21.05 -3.80
CA TYR A 377 9.08 -20.35 -4.83
C TYR A 377 9.37 -21.21 -6.07
N ASP A 378 9.68 -22.52 -5.90
CA ASP A 378 9.87 -23.43 -7.03
C ASP A 378 8.62 -23.51 -7.91
N ARG A 379 7.44 -23.56 -7.28
CA ARG A 379 6.17 -23.51 -8.02
C ARG A 379 5.96 -22.16 -8.71
N ALA A 380 6.29 -21.05 -8.03
CA ALA A 380 6.18 -19.72 -8.61
C ALA A 380 7.09 -19.55 -9.83
N VAL A 381 8.34 -20.05 -9.75
CA VAL A 381 9.30 -20.02 -10.88
C VAL A 381 8.78 -20.84 -12.05
N ALA A 382 8.33 -22.08 -11.82
CA ALA A 382 7.79 -22.94 -12.87
C ALA A 382 6.59 -22.31 -13.58
N LEU A 383 5.68 -21.68 -12.83
CA LEU A 383 4.51 -20.99 -13.41
C LEU A 383 4.89 -19.70 -14.17
N ALA A 384 5.94 -19.02 -13.75
CA ALA A 384 6.41 -17.80 -14.40
C ALA A 384 7.11 -18.08 -15.74
N GLU A 385 7.72 -19.25 -15.92
CA GLU A 385 8.37 -19.64 -17.19
C GLU A 385 7.40 -19.59 -18.38
N ASP A 386 6.15 -19.98 -18.17
CA ASP A 386 5.11 -19.94 -19.19
C ASP A 386 4.58 -18.51 -19.49
N SER A 387 4.95 -17.53 -18.64
CA SER A 387 4.41 -16.16 -18.67
C SER A 387 5.49 -15.08 -18.86
N GLY A 388 6.56 -15.40 -19.59
CA GLY A 388 7.64 -14.45 -19.88
C GLY A 388 8.88 -14.56 -18.99
N GLY A 389 8.92 -15.55 -18.12
CA GLY A 389 10.04 -15.88 -17.24
C GLY A 389 9.91 -15.29 -15.82
N PRO A 390 10.63 -15.87 -14.86
CA PRO A 390 10.63 -15.40 -13.49
C PRO A 390 11.34 -14.05 -13.35
N SER A 391 10.84 -13.19 -12.46
CA SER A 391 11.52 -11.94 -12.12
C SER A 391 12.83 -12.21 -11.37
N TRP A 392 13.80 -11.29 -11.49
CA TRP A 392 15.04 -11.37 -10.73
C TRP A 392 14.79 -11.47 -9.21
N PHE A 393 13.75 -10.79 -8.72
CA PHE A 393 13.41 -10.79 -7.30
C PHE A 393 12.92 -12.16 -6.82
N LEU A 394 12.08 -12.85 -7.61
CA LEU A 394 11.61 -14.20 -7.30
C LEU A 394 12.79 -15.19 -7.20
N LEU A 395 13.72 -15.13 -8.18
CA LEU A 395 14.93 -15.95 -8.18
C LEU A 395 15.82 -15.65 -6.97
N TYR A 396 16.00 -14.38 -6.65
CA TYR A 396 16.77 -13.89 -5.51
C TYR A 396 16.19 -14.38 -4.17
N ALA A 397 14.88 -14.20 -3.94
CA ALA A 397 14.21 -14.64 -2.72
C ALA A 397 14.30 -16.16 -2.51
N ARG A 398 14.15 -16.92 -3.61
CA ARG A 398 14.37 -18.37 -3.59
C ARG A 398 15.82 -18.73 -3.25
N ALA A 399 16.78 -18.01 -3.82
CA ALA A 399 18.20 -18.24 -3.56
C ALA A 399 18.57 -17.98 -2.10
N ILE A 400 18.08 -16.89 -1.51
CA ILE A 400 18.22 -16.62 -0.06
C ILE A 400 17.66 -17.79 0.76
N SER A 401 16.45 -18.26 0.42
CA SER A 401 15.82 -19.37 1.17
C SER A 401 16.62 -20.67 1.08
N ASN A 402 17.27 -20.96 -0.06
CA ASN A 402 18.19 -22.08 -0.21
C ASN A 402 19.47 -21.87 0.61
N GLU A 403 20.04 -20.68 0.60
CA GLU A 403 21.25 -20.34 1.38
C GLU A 403 21.00 -20.55 2.87
N ARG A 404 19.87 -20.03 3.39
CA ARG A 404 19.48 -20.17 4.80
C ARG A 404 19.23 -21.63 5.23
N GLN A 405 18.91 -22.52 4.29
CA GLN A 405 18.85 -23.96 4.53
C GLN A 405 20.22 -24.67 4.45
N GLY A 406 21.28 -23.96 4.07
CA GLY A 406 22.60 -24.54 3.80
C GLY A 406 22.75 -25.17 2.42
N ASN A 407 21.80 -24.99 1.51
CA ASN A 407 21.80 -25.50 0.14
C ASN A 407 22.58 -24.56 -0.78
N TRP A 408 23.88 -24.39 -0.52
CA TRP A 408 24.68 -23.36 -1.18
C TRP A 408 24.73 -23.50 -2.71
N GLU A 409 24.89 -24.69 -3.25
CA GLU A 409 24.94 -24.89 -4.70
C GLU A 409 23.68 -24.36 -5.40
N ALA A 410 22.49 -24.64 -4.84
CA ALA A 410 21.23 -24.13 -5.37
C ALA A 410 21.09 -22.61 -5.17
N ALA A 411 21.60 -22.09 -4.05
CA ALA A 411 21.60 -20.66 -3.75
C ALA A 411 22.48 -19.88 -4.75
N GLU A 412 23.74 -20.30 -4.95
CA GLU A 412 24.66 -19.67 -5.89
C GLU A 412 24.09 -19.69 -7.32
N ALA A 413 23.57 -20.84 -7.77
CA ALA A 413 22.91 -20.94 -9.07
C ALA A 413 21.72 -19.99 -9.20
N GLY A 414 20.89 -19.85 -8.14
CA GLY A 414 19.76 -18.93 -8.12
C GLY A 414 20.15 -17.47 -8.15
N PHE A 415 21.19 -17.05 -7.41
CA PHE A 415 21.71 -15.67 -7.47
C PHE A 415 22.26 -15.34 -8.86
N ARG A 416 22.98 -16.27 -9.49
CA ARG A 416 23.49 -16.09 -10.85
C ARG A 416 22.34 -15.97 -11.85
N ALA A 417 21.33 -16.80 -11.76
CA ALA A 417 20.13 -16.69 -12.59
C ALA A 417 19.41 -15.34 -12.40
N ALA A 418 19.35 -14.83 -11.17
CA ALA A 418 18.79 -13.51 -10.91
C ALA A 418 19.61 -12.40 -11.59
N LEU A 419 20.95 -12.52 -11.62
CA LEU A 419 21.84 -11.58 -12.33
C LEU A 419 21.78 -11.74 -13.86
N GLU A 420 21.42 -12.89 -14.40
CA GLU A 420 21.15 -13.04 -15.84
C GLU A 420 19.90 -12.24 -16.23
N VAL A 421 18.89 -12.20 -15.38
CA VAL A 421 17.67 -11.40 -15.61
C VAL A 421 17.93 -9.90 -15.38
N ASN A 422 18.70 -9.54 -14.34
CA ASN A 422 19.06 -8.15 -14.03
C ASN A 422 20.53 -8.04 -13.59
N PRO A 423 21.48 -7.89 -14.55
CA PRO A 423 22.91 -7.96 -14.28
C PRO A 423 23.47 -6.89 -13.32
N GLY A 424 22.80 -5.74 -13.24
CA GLY A 424 23.24 -4.61 -12.41
C GLY A 424 22.56 -4.53 -11.05
N GLN A 425 21.83 -5.55 -10.62
CA GLN A 425 21.04 -5.48 -9.39
C GLN A 425 21.92 -5.49 -8.13
N PRO A 426 22.07 -4.35 -7.43
CA PRO A 426 23.08 -4.22 -6.38
C PRO A 426 22.84 -5.14 -5.18
N GLN A 427 21.58 -5.43 -4.83
CA GLN A 427 21.27 -6.36 -3.74
C GLN A 427 21.73 -7.78 -4.04
N VAL A 428 21.55 -8.25 -5.28
CA VAL A 428 21.94 -9.61 -5.69
C VAL A 428 23.47 -9.71 -5.79
N LEU A 429 24.11 -8.69 -6.40
CA LEU A 429 25.58 -8.60 -6.49
C LEU A 429 26.22 -8.63 -5.10
N ASN A 430 25.69 -7.81 -4.18
CA ASN A 430 26.18 -7.74 -2.81
C ASN A 430 25.98 -9.06 -2.07
N TYR A 431 24.78 -9.62 -2.12
CA TYR A 431 24.47 -10.86 -1.37
C TYR A 431 25.32 -12.04 -1.84
N LEU A 432 25.44 -12.23 -3.16
CA LEU A 432 26.29 -13.28 -3.72
C LEU A 432 27.76 -13.06 -3.35
N GLY A 433 28.27 -11.83 -3.52
CA GLY A 433 29.64 -11.48 -3.19
C GLY A 433 29.96 -11.71 -1.70
N TYR A 434 29.10 -11.20 -0.81
CA TYR A 434 29.25 -11.37 0.63
C TYR A 434 29.21 -12.86 1.04
N SER A 435 28.26 -13.64 0.50
CA SER A 435 28.17 -15.08 0.80
C SER A 435 29.42 -15.84 0.35
N LEU A 436 30.01 -15.48 -0.79
CA LEU A 436 31.27 -16.06 -1.25
C LEU A 436 32.45 -15.70 -0.32
N VAL A 437 32.50 -14.46 0.19
CA VAL A 437 33.50 -14.01 1.17
C VAL A 437 33.38 -14.82 2.47
N GLU A 438 32.18 -14.95 3.02
CA GLU A 438 31.95 -15.74 4.25
C GLU A 438 32.33 -17.21 4.10
N LYS A 439 32.13 -17.78 2.91
CA LYS A 439 32.54 -19.17 2.60
C LYS A 439 34.02 -19.30 2.25
N THR A 440 34.74 -18.18 2.15
CA THR A 440 36.15 -18.14 1.72
C THR A 440 36.34 -18.78 0.33
N GLU A 441 35.35 -18.60 -0.55
CA GLU A 441 35.33 -19.13 -1.91
C GLU A 441 35.42 -18.01 -2.94
N LYS A 442 36.17 -18.21 -4.02
CA LYS A 442 36.22 -17.29 -5.19
C LYS A 442 36.38 -15.81 -4.79
N LEU A 443 37.28 -15.52 -3.87
CA LEU A 443 37.41 -14.21 -3.19
C LEU A 443 37.62 -13.05 -4.17
N ASP A 444 38.40 -13.23 -5.28
CA ASP A 444 38.57 -12.21 -6.31
C ASP A 444 37.24 -11.90 -7.05
N GLU A 445 36.46 -12.93 -7.35
CA GLU A 445 35.12 -12.77 -7.94
C GLU A 445 34.19 -12.07 -6.95
N ALA A 446 34.20 -12.48 -5.68
CA ALA A 446 33.39 -11.91 -4.62
C ALA A 446 33.64 -10.40 -4.47
N LEU A 447 34.90 -10.00 -4.42
CA LEU A 447 35.30 -8.59 -4.36
C LEU A 447 34.77 -7.82 -5.58
N GLY A 448 34.97 -8.35 -6.79
CA GLY A 448 34.49 -7.71 -8.02
C GLY A 448 32.95 -7.57 -8.07
N LEU A 449 32.18 -8.50 -7.49
CA LEU A 449 30.72 -8.39 -7.38
C LEU A 449 30.33 -7.28 -6.40
N ILE A 450 30.97 -7.20 -5.24
CA ILE A 450 30.68 -6.18 -4.22
C ILE A 450 31.09 -4.78 -4.74
N GLU A 451 32.23 -4.65 -5.43
CA GLU A 451 32.65 -3.39 -6.07
C GLU A 451 31.60 -2.90 -7.10
N GLN A 452 31.03 -3.81 -7.89
CA GLN A 452 29.94 -3.48 -8.80
C GLN A 452 28.68 -3.05 -8.04
N ALA A 453 28.36 -3.71 -6.92
CA ALA A 453 27.23 -3.32 -6.08
C ALA A 453 27.39 -1.92 -5.48
N VAL A 454 28.60 -1.58 -4.99
CA VAL A 454 28.93 -0.23 -4.50
C VAL A 454 28.82 0.81 -5.63
N ALA A 455 29.32 0.50 -6.83
CA ALA A 455 29.23 1.40 -7.98
C ALA A 455 27.77 1.67 -8.38
N ALA A 456 26.88 0.68 -8.26
CA ALA A 456 25.45 0.80 -8.54
C ALA A 456 24.66 1.50 -7.41
N SER A 457 25.15 1.43 -6.15
CA SER A 457 24.48 2.01 -4.98
C SER A 457 25.51 2.63 -4.00
N PRO A 458 26.13 3.76 -4.38
CA PRO A 458 27.28 4.34 -3.64
C PRO A 458 26.93 4.95 -2.28
N ASP A 459 25.64 5.11 -1.96
CA ASP A 459 25.16 5.62 -0.67
C ASP A 459 24.48 4.55 0.19
N SER A 460 24.63 3.28 -0.17
CA SER A 460 24.12 2.17 0.61
C SER A 460 25.14 1.70 1.65
N GLY A 461 24.93 2.08 2.92
CA GLY A 461 25.88 1.78 4.00
C GLY A 461 26.17 0.30 4.16
N TYR A 462 25.15 -0.58 4.07
CA TYR A 462 25.36 -2.03 4.19
C TYR A 462 26.12 -2.65 3.02
N ILE A 463 26.01 -2.09 1.79
CA ILE A 463 26.81 -2.56 0.64
C ILE A 463 28.27 -2.11 0.79
N ILE A 464 28.49 -0.89 1.28
CA ILE A 464 29.84 -0.37 1.54
C ILE A 464 30.50 -1.13 2.71
N ASP A 465 29.75 -1.49 3.75
CA ASP A 465 30.21 -2.38 4.82
C ASP A 465 30.68 -3.72 4.26
N SER A 466 29.90 -4.34 3.39
CA SER A 466 30.28 -5.60 2.73
C SER A 466 31.58 -5.48 1.96
N LEU A 467 31.86 -4.32 1.31
CA LEU A 467 33.13 -4.08 0.63
C LEU A 467 34.28 -4.00 1.65
N GLY A 468 34.12 -3.21 2.69
CA GLY A 468 35.11 -3.09 3.74
C GLY A 468 35.40 -4.44 4.43
N TRP A 469 34.36 -5.22 4.70
CA TRP A 469 34.47 -6.56 5.27
C TRP A 469 35.18 -7.54 4.32
N ALA A 470 34.85 -7.53 3.03
CA ALA A 470 35.53 -8.33 2.02
C ALA A 470 37.04 -8.01 1.97
N LEU A 471 37.42 -6.74 1.96
CA LEU A 471 38.81 -6.30 2.02
C LEU A 471 39.50 -6.76 3.31
N TYR A 472 38.82 -6.66 4.47
CA TYR A 472 39.33 -7.17 5.74
C TYR A 472 39.59 -8.69 5.69
N ARG A 473 38.65 -9.48 5.15
CA ARG A 473 38.81 -10.94 5.01
C ARG A 473 39.93 -11.34 4.03
N LEU A 474 40.29 -10.44 3.12
CA LEU A 474 41.43 -10.57 2.19
C LEU A 474 42.76 -10.09 2.77
N GLY A 475 42.80 -9.62 4.05
CA GLY A 475 44.00 -9.05 4.67
C GLY A 475 44.36 -7.64 4.19
N ARG A 476 43.51 -7.00 3.37
CA ARG A 476 43.72 -5.63 2.81
C ARG A 476 43.19 -4.57 3.76
N TYR A 477 43.68 -4.58 5.00
CA TYR A 477 43.13 -3.80 6.12
C TYR A 477 43.15 -2.30 5.90
N ASP A 478 44.26 -1.74 5.37
CA ASP A 478 44.36 -0.31 5.11
C ASP A 478 43.36 0.18 4.07
N GLU A 479 43.06 -0.67 3.08
CA GLU A 479 42.06 -0.36 2.06
C GLU A 479 40.63 -0.49 2.61
N ALA A 480 40.39 -1.36 3.60
CA ALA A 480 39.09 -1.52 4.25
C ALA A 480 38.67 -0.28 5.07
N VAL A 481 39.66 0.42 5.71
CA VAL A 481 39.39 1.55 6.61
C VAL A 481 38.44 2.60 6.00
N PRO A 482 38.74 3.22 4.84
CA PRO A 482 37.88 4.29 4.31
C PRO A 482 36.47 3.83 3.96
N HIS A 483 36.29 2.57 3.56
CA HIS A 483 34.96 2.00 3.30
C HIS A 483 34.19 1.78 4.59
N MET A 484 34.81 1.21 5.60
CA MET A 484 34.15 1.00 6.89
C MET A 484 33.81 2.31 7.61
N GLU A 485 34.71 3.31 7.56
CA GLU A 485 34.41 4.66 8.07
C GLU A 485 33.20 5.26 7.37
N ARG A 486 33.11 5.11 6.02
CA ARG A 486 31.95 5.57 5.25
C ARG A 486 30.68 4.81 5.57
N ALA A 487 30.74 3.50 5.76
CA ALA A 487 29.59 2.68 6.16
C ALA A 487 29.02 3.14 7.51
N VAL A 488 29.90 3.38 8.51
CA VAL A 488 29.48 3.91 9.84
C VAL A 488 28.91 5.32 9.74
N GLU A 489 29.41 6.18 8.85
CA GLU A 489 28.80 7.50 8.62
C GLU A 489 27.34 7.36 8.14
N LEU A 490 27.05 6.40 7.27
CA LEU A 490 25.72 6.17 6.70
C LEU A 490 24.80 5.38 7.65
N MET A 491 25.38 4.50 8.48
CA MET A 491 24.66 3.59 9.39
C MET A 491 25.20 3.71 10.83
N ALA A 492 25.17 4.91 11.37
CA ALA A 492 25.84 5.26 12.61
C ALA A 492 25.37 4.47 13.85
N VAL A 493 24.15 3.92 13.85
CA VAL A 493 23.55 3.18 14.98
C VAL A 493 23.46 1.68 14.72
N ASP A 494 24.03 1.20 13.63
CA ASP A 494 24.02 -0.22 13.30
C ASP A 494 25.11 -0.96 14.09
N PRO A 495 24.78 -2.00 14.88
CA PRO A 495 25.75 -2.70 15.71
C PRO A 495 26.76 -3.52 14.89
N VAL A 496 26.36 -4.11 13.76
CA VAL A 496 27.23 -4.94 12.92
C VAL A 496 28.30 -4.08 12.26
N VAL A 497 27.89 -2.98 11.65
CA VAL A 497 28.80 -2.05 10.95
C VAL A 497 29.82 -1.42 11.92
N ASN A 498 29.38 -1.08 13.15
CA ASN A 498 30.30 -0.59 14.19
C ASN A 498 31.25 -1.70 14.69
N ASP A 499 30.81 -2.95 14.81
CA ASP A 499 31.66 -4.08 15.20
C ASP A 499 32.71 -4.37 14.14
N HIS A 500 32.33 -4.39 12.88
CA HIS A 500 33.23 -4.57 11.73
C HIS A 500 34.29 -3.46 11.65
N LEU A 501 33.89 -2.18 11.82
CA LEU A 501 34.87 -1.08 11.85
C LEU A 501 35.86 -1.24 13.02
N GLY A 502 35.39 -1.73 14.18
CA GLY A 502 36.24 -2.05 15.31
C GLY A 502 37.29 -3.10 14.95
N ASP A 503 36.89 -4.18 14.29
CA ASP A 503 37.81 -5.25 13.86
C ASP A 503 38.83 -4.73 12.84
N VAL A 504 38.40 -3.89 11.89
CA VAL A 504 39.30 -3.26 10.90
C VAL A 504 40.29 -2.30 11.57
N TYR A 505 39.83 -1.44 12.48
CA TYR A 505 40.73 -0.55 13.23
C TYR A 505 41.78 -1.32 14.07
N TRP A 506 41.36 -2.44 14.68
CA TRP A 506 42.27 -3.29 15.43
C TRP A 506 43.37 -3.86 14.52
N ALA A 507 43.00 -4.32 13.33
CA ALA A 507 43.93 -4.91 12.35
C ALA A 507 44.99 -3.91 11.85
N VAL A 508 44.63 -2.62 11.73
CA VAL A 508 45.58 -1.56 11.36
C VAL A 508 46.28 -0.90 12.57
N GLY A 509 46.17 -1.48 13.76
CA GLY A 509 46.84 -1.01 14.98
C GLY A 509 46.16 0.17 15.69
N ARG A 510 44.99 0.65 15.20
CA ARG A 510 44.20 1.74 15.82
C ARG A 510 43.36 1.20 17.00
N LYS A 511 44.05 0.60 17.98
CA LYS A 511 43.38 -0.22 19.03
C LYS A 511 42.41 0.55 19.91
N ARG A 512 42.68 1.82 20.24
CA ARG A 512 41.74 2.65 21.04
C ARG A 512 40.48 3.00 20.28
N GLU A 513 40.61 3.23 19.00
CA GLU A 513 39.45 3.50 18.11
C GLU A 513 38.65 2.24 17.93
N ALA A 514 39.28 1.07 17.83
CA ALA A 514 38.62 -0.23 17.82
C ALA A 514 37.75 -0.45 19.07
N GLU A 515 38.36 -0.26 20.28
CA GLU A 515 37.63 -0.35 21.55
C GLU A 515 36.41 0.59 21.61
N PHE A 516 36.54 1.78 21.02
CA PHE A 516 35.46 2.75 20.97
C PHE A 516 34.30 2.28 20.06
N GLN A 517 34.64 1.71 18.92
CA GLN A 517 33.62 1.18 17.99
C GLN A 517 32.92 -0.06 18.56
N TRP A 518 33.64 -0.99 19.18
CA TRP A 518 33.04 -2.14 19.85
C TRP A 518 32.13 -1.73 21.02
N ALA A 519 32.54 -0.76 21.84
CA ALA A 519 31.69 -0.24 22.91
C ALA A 519 30.42 0.43 22.36
N ARG A 520 30.55 1.10 21.21
CA ARG A 520 29.44 1.71 20.52
C ARG A 520 28.51 0.65 19.92
N ALA A 521 29.06 -0.37 19.22
CA ALA A 521 28.29 -1.50 18.72
C ALA A 521 27.46 -2.14 19.84
N LEU A 522 28.10 -2.41 20.99
CA LEU A 522 27.45 -3.00 22.15
C LEU A 522 26.28 -2.17 22.70
N SER A 523 26.35 -0.83 22.57
CA SER A 523 25.27 0.07 23.00
C SER A 523 24.03 0.04 22.10
N PHE A 524 24.14 -0.52 20.90
CA PHE A 524 23.07 -0.62 19.91
C PHE A 524 22.57 -2.05 19.67
N VAL A 525 23.30 -3.07 20.22
CA VAL A 525 22.87 -4.47 20.08
C VAL A 525 21.52 -4.68 20.73
N ASP A 526 20.61 -5.32 20.00
CA ASP A 526 19.40 -5.92 20.55
C ASP A 526 19.76 -7.31 21.08
N GLU A 527 19.79 -7.46 22.41
CA GLU A 527 20.14 -8.74 23.06
C GLU A 527 19.10 -9.84 22.81
N ASP A 528 17.88 -9.45 22.40
CA ASP A 528 16.77 -10.38 22.10
C ASP A 528 16.77 -10.83 20.62
N ASP A 529 17.63 -10.28 19.76
CA ASP A 529 17.78 -10.72 18.37
C ASP A 529 18.80 -11.87 18.22
N PRO A 530 18.36 -13.13 18.13
CA PRO A 530 19.25 -14.30 17.99
C PRO A 530 19.96 -14.34 16.63
N LEU A 531 19.44 -13.63 15.63
CA LEU A 531 19.92 -13.64 14.24
C LEU A 531 20.95 -12.55 13.97
N SER A 532 21.12 -11.59 14.88
CA SER A 532 22.13 -10.52 14.73
C SER A 532 23.53 -11.12 14.55
N GLU A 533 24.27 -10.63 13.56
CA GLU A 533 25.68 -10.95 13.35
C GLU A 533 26.56 -10.33 14.43
N ALA A 534 26.17 -9.19 14.98
CA ALA A 534 26.83 -8.56 16.13
C ALA A 534 26.52 -9.34 17.42
N LYS A 535 27.39 -10.25 17.78
CA LYS A 535 27.23 -11.09 18.98
C LYS A 535 27.73 -10.34 20.23
N PRO A 536 26.85 -9.96 21.18
CA PRO A 536 27.23 -9.14 22.32
C PRO A 536 28.33 -9.75 23.18
N ASP A 537 28.30 -11.06 23.40
CA ASP A 537 29.33 -11.74 24.19
C ASP A 537 30.70 -11.73 23.49
N ARG A 538 30.74 -11.88 22.17
CA ARG A 538 31.97 -11.77 21.38
C ARG A 538 32.53 -10.35 21.42
N ILE A 539 31.68 -9.35 21.32
CA ILE A 539 32.08 -7.93 21.40
C ILE A 539 32.61 -7.62 22.80
N ARG A 540 31.95 -8.07 23.89
CA ARG A 540 32.47 -7.93 25.28
C ARG A 540 33.83 -8.58 25.41
N ARG A 541 34.01 -9.76 24.80
CA ARG A 541 35.30 -10.47 24.87
C ARG A 541 36.40 -9.73 24.10
N LYS A 542 36.11 -9.14 22.94
CA LYS A 542 37.05 -8.24 22.23
C LYS A 542 37.50 -7.07 23.10
N LEU A 543 36.59 -6.45 23.83
CA LEU A 543 36.88 -5.36 24.75
C LEU A 543 37.75 -5.78 25.95
N GLU A 544 37.62 -7.03 26.44
CA GLU A 544 38.37 -7.55 27.59
C GLU A 544 39.80 -7.97 27.23
N ILE A 545 39.99 -8.69 26.14
CA ILE A 545 41.26 -9.36 25.81
C ILE A 545 41.86 -8.96 24.46
N GLY A 546 41.12 -8.18 23.67
CA GLY A 546 41.50 -7.81 22.30
C GLY A 546 41.13 -8.84 21.26
N LEU A 547 41.03 -8.42 19.99
CA LEU A 547 40.61 -9.27 18.88
C LEU A 547 41.59 -10.42 18.62
N ASP A 548 42.91 -10.17 18.73
CA ASP A 548 43.92 -11.21 18.50
C ASP A 548 43.69 -12.45 19.40
N ALA A 549 43.42 -12.21 20.69
CA ALA A 549 43.18 -13.28 21.66
C ALA A 549 41.83 -13.95 21.43
N VAL A 550 40.80 -13.20 21.01
CA VAL A 550 39.48 -13.78 20.62
C VAL A 550 39.63 -14.72 19.42
N LEU A 551 40.36 -14.30 18.40
CA LEU A 551 40.62 -15.15 17.22
C LEU A 551 41.39 -16.43 17.59
N GLU A 552 42.37 -16.34 18.52
CA GLU A 552 43.09 -17.52 19.03
C GLU A 552 42.14 -18.48 19.80
N GLU A 553 41.25 -17.95 20.64
CA GLU A 553 40.23 -18.73 21.37
C GLU A 553 39.25 -19.44 20.40
N GLU A 554 38.91 -18.79 19.30
CA GLU A 554 38.04 -19.30 18.25
C GLU A 554 38.75 -20.29 17.30
N GLY A 555 40.09 -20.41 17.40
CA GLY A 555 40.89 -21.23 16.49
C GLY A 555 40.96 -20.66 15.07
N ALA A 556 40.68 -19.38 14.93
CA ALA A 556 40.76 -18.67 13.66
C ALA A 556 42.21 -18.31 13.31
N ALA A 557 42.47 -18.06 12.03
CA ALA A 557 43.80 -17.60 11.58
C ALA A 557 44.13 -16.23 12.25
N PRO A 558 45.39 -16.05 12.71
CA PRO A 558 45.81 -14.76 13.23
C PRO A 558 45.74 -13.69 12.14
N LEU A 559 45.54 -12.41 12.56
CA LEU A 559 45.58 -11.28 11.65
C LEU A 559 46.95 -11.26 10.94
N GLU A 560 46.97 -11.20 9.63
CA GLU A 560 48.20 -11.04 8.88
C GLU A 560 48.72 -9.62 9.14
N VAL A 561 49.82 -9.51 9.85
CA VAL A 561 50.48 -8.23 10.07
C VAL A 561 51.09 -7.81 8.71
N ALA A 562 50.66 -6.67 8.17
CA ALA A 562 51.29 -6.10 7.00
C ALA A 562 52.80 -6.00 7.29
N GLN A 563 53.64 -6.76 6.55
CA GLN A 563 55.07 -6.63 6.62
C GLN A 563 55.41 -5.30 5.92
N ASP A 564 55.99 -4.35 6.65
CA ASP A 564 56.51 -3.07 6.17
C ASP A 564 57.45 -3.22 4.96
#